data_23840bc421f537bacc955df9e3631a26
#
_entry.id   23840bc421f537bacc955df9e3631a26
#
_cell.length_a   1.000
_cell.length_b   1.000
_cell.length_c   1.000
_cell.angle_alpha   90.00
_cell.angle_beta   90.00
_cell.angle_gamma   90.00
#
_symmetry.space_group_name_H-M   'P 1'
#
loop_
_entity.id
_entity.type
_entity.pdbx_description
1 polymer ?
#
loop_
_entity_poly.entity_id
_entity_poly.type
_entity_poly.pdbx_seq_one_letter_code
_entity_poly.pdbx_strand_id
1 'polypeptide(L)'
;MEEDYVMIPGSGTKMIIRDVKKEIETAFLDYSMSVIVARALPDVRDGLKPVHRRILYTMHERGNDPSHPYRKSADTVGAVLGSYHPHGDASVYDAMVRLAQDFSLRYPLVDGQGNFGSVDGDPPAAYRYTEARMSRMAVEMLTDIDKDTINWDPHFDETKKEPSVLPCRFPN
;
A
#
# COMPACT_ATOMS: atom_id res chain seq x y z
N MET A 1 15.05 16.90 -27.29
CA MET A 1 14.36 18.21 -27.37
C MET A 1 15.41 19.27 -27.15
N GLU A 2 15.63 20.17 -28.13
CA GLU A 2 16.52 21.31 -27.95
C GLU A 2 15.89 22.26 -26.93
N GLU A 3 16.61 22.54 -25.86
CA GLU A 3 16.19 23.53 -24.87
C GLU A 3 16.41 24.93 -25.44
N ASP A 4 15.35 25.71 -25.59
CA ASP A 4 15.42 27.13 -25.95
C ASP A 4 16.10 27.90 -24.82
N TYR A 5 17.26 28.52 -25.11
CA TYR A 5 17.97 29.33 -24.14
C TYR A 5 18.33 30.70 -24.71
N VAL A 6 18.39 31.69 -23.85
CA VAL A 6 18.88 33.03 -24.16
C VAL A 6 20.16 33.30 -23.36
N MET A 7 21.17 33.84 -24.01
CA MET A 7 22.38 34.25 -23.32
C MET A 7 22.15 35.63 -22.70
N ILE A 8 22.43 35.77 -21.41
CA ILE A 8 22.35 37.09 -20.73
C ILE A 8 23.54 37.91 -21.14
N PRO A 9 23.32 39.06 -21.79
CA PRO A 9 24.43 39.95 -22.22
C PRO A 9 25.32 40.34 -21.05
N GLY A 10 26.63 40.16 -21.18
CA GLY A 10 27.62 40.60 -20.20
C GLY A 10 27.89 39.68 -19.02
N SER A 11 27.13 38.58 -18.83
CA SER A 11 27.33 37.65 -17.71
C SER A 11 27.86 36.28 -18.08
N GLY A 12 27.81 35.92 -19.36
CA GLY A 12 28.13 34.55 -19.81
C GLY A 12 27.16 33.47 -19.34
N THR A 13 26.05 33.84 -18.70
CA THR A 13 25.07 32.96 -18.11
C THR A 13 24.01 32.53 -19.15
N LYS A 14 23.70 31.23 -19.22
CA LYS A 14 22.59 30.72 -19.99
C LYS A 14 21.30 30.84 -19.19
N MET A 15 20.26 31.43 -19.76
CA MET A 15 18.91 31.46 -19.21
C MET A 15 18.02 30.52 -20.05
N ILE A 16 17.47 29.49 -19.45
CA ILE A 16 16.52 28.57 -20.09
C ILE A 16 15.13 29.17 -20.03
N ILE A 17 14.50 29.35 -21.19
CA ILE A 17 13.11 29.85 -21.26
C ILE A 17 12.21 28.64 -21.28
N ARG A 18 11.31 28.55 -20.29
CA ARG A 18 10.30 27.52 -20.22
C ARG A 18 8.90 28.13 -20.23
N ASP A 19 8.02 27.53 -21.04
CA ASP A 19 6.61 27.88 -21.01
C ASP A 19 5.99 27.32 -19.74
N VAL A 20 5.54 28.21 -18.85
CA VAL A 20 4.95 27.84 -17.54
C VAL A 20 3.76 26.90 -17.71
N LYS A 21 2.94 27.07 -18.76
CA LYS A 21 1.79 26.19 -19.02
C LYS A 21 2.26 24.77 -19.31
N LYS A 22 3.24 24.60 -20.20
CA LYS A 22 3.80 23.28 -20.54
C LYS A 22 4.48 22.61 -19.36
N GLU A 23 5.21 23.39 -18.56
CA GLU A 23 5.89 22.89 -17.35
C GLU A 23 4.88 22.38 -16.32
N ILE A 24 3.80 23.15 -16.08
CA ILE A 24 2.72 22.73 -15.17
C ILE A 24 1.98 21.51 -15.70
N GLU A 25 1.66 21.46 -17.00
CA GLU A 25 1.00 20.30 -17.62
C GLU A 25 1.86 19.05 -17.48
N THR A 26 3.14 19.12 -17.76
CA THR A 26 4.07 18.00 -17.64
C THR A 26 4.21 17.56 -16.19
N ALA A 27 4.48 18.49 -15.28
CA ALA A 27 4.62 18.17 -13.86
C ALA A 27 3.32 17.59 -13.26
N PHE A 28 2.14 18.06 -13.70
CA PHE A 28 0.86 17.51 -13.27
C PHE A 28 0.64 16.10 -13.81
N LEU A 29 0.98 15.84 -15.07
CA LEU A 29 0.90 14.51 -15.66
C LEU A 29 1.84 13.53 -14.94
N ASP A 30 3.10 13.92 -14.73
CA ASP A 30 4.09 13.09 -14.04
C ASP A 30 3.66 12.79 -12.60
N TYR A 31 3.15 13.79 -11.88
CA TYR A 31 2.60 13.60 -10.54
C TYR A 31 1.38 12.68 -10.55
N SER A 32 0.42 12.90 -11.44
CA SER A 32 -0.79 12.09 -11.55
C SER A 32 -0.47 10.65 -11.91
N MET A 33 0.43 10.43 -12.86
CA MET A 33 0.89 9.09 -13.25
C MET A 33 1.61 8.40 -12.09
N SER A 34 2.50 9.09 -11.39
CA SER A 34 3.20 8.56 -10.21
C SER A 34 2.22 8.14 -9.12
N VAL A 35 1.22 8.97 -8.80
CA VAL A 35 0.19 8.64 -7.80
C VAL A 35 -0.66 7.45 -8.23
N ILE A 36 -1.09 7.40 -9.50
CA ILE A 36 -1.89 6.29 -10.03
C ILE A 36 -1.07 4.99 -9.98
N VAL A 37 0.15 5.00 -10.49
CA VAL A 37 0.99 3.80 -10.55
C VAL A 37 1.38 3.33 -9.15
N ALA A 38 1.84 4.23 -8.29
CA ALA A 38 2.32 3.86 -6.96
C ALA A 38 1.21 3.48 -5.98
N ARG A 39 -0.03 3.98 -6.15
CA ARG A 39 -1.10 3.82 -5.17
C ARG A 39 -2.25 2.92 -5.64
N ALA A 40 -2.65 3.03 -6.91
CA ALA A 40 -3.87 2.43 -7.41
C ALA A 40 -3.66 1.07 -8.06
N LEU A 41 -2.49 0.81 -8.65
CA LEU A 41 -2.21 -0.43 -9.35
C LEU A 41 -1.53 -1.44 -8.41
N PRO A 42 -1.92 -2.71 -8.46
CA PRO A 42 -1.19 -3.79 -7.79
C PRO A 42 0.18 -4.00 -8.44
N ASP A 43 1.19 -4.31 -7.63
CA ASP A 43 2.49 -4.74 -8.15
C ASP A 43 2.38 -6.15 -8.76
N VAL A 44 2.93 -6.35 -9.94
CA VAL A 44 2.87 -7.63 -10.66
C VAL A 44 3.56 -8.78 -9.91
N ARG A 45 4.50 -8.47 -9.03
CA ARG A 45 5.30 -9.46 -8.30
C ARG A 45 4.53 -10.10 -7.15
N ASP A 46 3.72 -9.33 -6.42
CA ASP A 46 2.96 -9.83 -5.27
C ASP A 46 1.42 -9.69 -5.42
N GLY A 47 0.95 -9.00 -6.47
CA GLY A 47 -0.47 -8.76 -6.70
C GLY A 47 -1.11 -7.74 -5.75
N LEU A 48 -0.31 -7.01 -4.97
CA LEU A 48 -0.78 -6.16 -3.90
C LEU A 48 -0.60 -4.68 -4.17
N LYS A 49 -1.55 -3.88 -3.70
CA LYS A 49 -1.39 -2.43 -3.56
C LYS A 49 -0.61 -2.12 -2.28
N PRO A 50 0.03 -0.94 -2.18
CA PRO A 50 0.79 -0.57 -0.97
C PRO A 50 0.00 -0.72 0.34
N VAL A 51 -1.27 -0.31 0.36
CA VAL A 51 -2.11 -0.44 1.56
C VAL A 51 -2.31 -1.90 1.99
N HIS A 52 -2.47 -2.82 1.04
CA HIS A 52 -2.62 -4.26 1.33
C HIS A 52 -1.33 -4.81 1.94
N ARG A 53 -0.19 -4.45 1.37
CA ARG A 53 1.13 -4.87 1.84
C ARG A 53 1.40 -4.36 3.25
N ARG A 54 1.08 -3.10 3.54
CA ARG A 54 1.19 -2.50 4.88
C ARG A 54 0.32 -3.20 5.91
N ILE A 55 -0.92 -3.59 5.55
CA ILE A 55 -1.81 -4.36 6.43
C ILE A 55 -1.19 -5.71 6.79
N LEU A 56 -0.76 -6.48 5.79
CA LEU A 56 -0.19 -7.82 6.02
C LEU A 56 1.13 -7.74 6.79
N TYR A 57 1.99 -6.78 6.45
CA TYR A 57 3.26 -6.58 7.15
C TYR A 57 3.03 -6.18 8.62
N THR A 58 2.09 -5.27 8.89
CA THR A 58 1.72 -4.90 10.26
C THR A 58 1.19 -6.10 11.06
N MET A 59 0.35 -6.94 10.44
CA MET A 59 -0.13 -8.17 11.08
C MET A 59 1.03 -9.13 11.39
N HIS A 60 1.99 -9.25 10.49
CA HIS A 60 3.20 -10.07 10.67
C HIS A 60 4.06 -9.57 11.83
N GLU A 61 4.41 -8.29 11.85
CA GLU A 61 5.19 -7.67 12.94
C GLU A 61 4.53 -7.88 14.31
N ARG A 62 3.21 -7.91 14.36
CA ARG A 62 2.44 -8.08 15.59
C ARG A 62 2.16 -9.54 15.94
N GLY A 63 2.67 -10.49 15.16
CA GLY A 63 2.45 -11.92 15.36
C GLY A 63 0.95 -12.29 15.28
N ASN A 64 0.18 -11.62 14.40
CA ASN A 64 -1.22 -11.89 14.21
C ASN A 64 -1.43 -12.92 13.09
N ASP A 65 -0.87 -14.10 13.27
CA ASP A 65 -0.88 -15.23 12.34
C ASP A 65 -1.97 -16.26 12.67
N PRO A 66 -2.17 -17.28 11.83
CA PRO A 66 -3.22 -18.29 12.03
C PRO A 66 -3.06 -19.16 13.28
N SER A 67 -1.87 -19.18 13.90
CA SER A 67 -1.63 -19.95 15.14
C SER A 67 -2.11 -19.22 16.40
N HIS A 68 -2.42 -17.94 16.28
CA HIS A 68 -2.87 -17.09 17.36
C HIS A 68 -4.40 -16.81 17.28
N PRO A 69 -5.03 -16.44 18.40
CA PRO A 69 -6.43 -16.01 18.40
C PRO A 69 -6.66 -14.78 17.52
N TYR A 70 -7.90 -14.63 17.04
CA TYR A 70 -8.33 -13.42 16.36
C TYR A 70 -8.12 -12.18 17.23
N ARG A 71 -7.77 -11.07 16.61
CA ARG A 71 -7.66 -9.75 17.24
C ARG A 71 -8.70 -8.81 16.66
N LYS A 72 -9.13 -7.81 17.43
CA LYS A 72 -10.03 -6.77 16.91
C LYS A 72 -9.45 -6.11 15.66
N SER A 73 -10.25 -5.95 14.62
CA SER A 73 -9.85 -5.25 13.40
C SER A 73 -9.35 -3.83 13.69
N ALA A 74 -9.91 -3.20 14.73
CA ALA A 74 -9.48 -1.90 15.22
C ALA A 74 -7.99 -1.87 15.64
N ASP A 75 -7.46 -2.96 16.18
CA ASP A 75 -6.05 -3.05 16.58
C ASP A 75 -5.13 -3.01 15.36
N THR A 76 -5.45 -3.77 14.32
CA THR A 76 -4.69 -3.76 13.07
C THR A 76 -4.81 -2.42 12.35
N VAL A 77 -6.02 -1.87 12.21
CA VAL A 77 -6.25 -0.56 11.57
C VAL A 77 -5.47 0.54 12.27
N GLY A 78 -5.56 0.61 13.61
CA GLY A 78 -4.84 1.60 14.40
C GLY A 78 -3.32 1.47 14.27
N ALA A 79 -2.79 0.25 14.23
CA ALA A 79 -1.36 0.02 14.08
C ALA A 79 -0.86 0.42 12.68
N VAL A 80 -1.62 0.14 11.62
CA VAL A 80 -1.28 0.57 10.24
C VAL A 80 -1.27 2.08 10.14
N LEU A 81 -2.27 2.77 10.70
CA LEU A 81 -2.32 4.23 10.70
C LEU A 81 -1.15 4.85 11.46
N GLY A 82 -0.86 4.33 12.63
CA GLY A 82 0.21 4.86 13.47
C GLY A 82 1.62 4.59 12.96
N SER A 83 1.78 3.60 12.07
CA SER A 83 3.12 3.18 11.62
C SER A 83 3.36 3.40 10.13
N TYR A 84 2.37 3.20 9.25
CA TYR A 84 2.64 3.05 7.81
C TYR A 84 1.70 3.82 6.88
N HIS A 85 0.57 4.33 7.34
CA HIS A 85 -0.43 4.89 6.42
C HIS A 85 -1.09 6.15 6.96
N PRO A 86 -0.54 7.36 6.69
CA PRO A 86 -1.05 8.63 7.22
C PRO A 86 -2.33 9.08 6.48
N HIS A 87 -3.32 8.19 6.33
CA HIS A 87 -4.61 8.43 5.69
C HIS A 87 -5.75 8.00 6.61
N GLY A 88 -7.00 8.18 6.21
CA GLY A 88 -8.15 7.86 7.05
C GLY A 88 -8.29 6.36 7.37
N ASP A 89 -8.80 6.06 8.57
CA ASP A 89 -9.06 4.70 9.08
C ASP A 89 -10.01 3.89 8.19
N ALA A 90 -11.01 4.56 7.62
CA ALA A 90 -11.96 3.93 6.71
C ALA A 90 -11.25 3.29 5.51
N SER A 91 -10.27 3.97 4.89
CA SER A 91 -9.55 3.44 3.72
C SER A 91 -8.73 2.19 4.04
N VAL A 92 -8.13 2.14 5.22
CA VAL A 92 -7.37 0.97 5.70
C VAL A 92 -8.32 -0.19 6.01
N TYR A 93 -9.43 0.10 6.69
CA TYR A 93 -10.41 -0.93 7.00
C TYR A 93 -11.08 -1.50 5.75
N ASP A 94 -11.48 -0.67 4.78
CA ASP A 94 -12.05 -1.12 3.51
C ASP A 94 -11.08 -2.01 2.72
N ALA A 95 -9.79 -1.67 2.74
CA ALA A 95 -8.76 -2.51 2.14
C ALA A 95 -8.64 -3.86 2.87
N MET A 96 -8.65 -3.87 4.21
CA MET A 96 -8.60 -5.09 5.00
C MET A 96 -9.85 -5.96 4.80
N VAL A 97 -11.02 -5.35 4.67
CA VAL A 97 -12.28 -6.04 4.36
C VAL A 97 -12.17 -6.79 3.03
N ARG A 98 -11.65 -6.13 1.99
CA ARG A 98 -11.45 -6.77 0.68
C ARG A 98 -10.48 -7.95 0.73
N LEU A 99 -9.45 -7.86 1.56
CA LEU A 99 -8.50 -8.97 1.78
C LEU A 99 -9.15 -10.18 2.48
N ALA A 100 -10.27 -9.99 3.16
CA ALA A 100 -11.01 -11.06 3.85
C ALA A 100 -12.17 -11.65 3.04
N GLN A 101 -12.59 -10.98 1.94
CA GLN A 101 -13.73 -11.40 1.12
C GLN A 101 -13.31 -12.46 0.09
N ASP A 102 -13.93 -13.62 0.13
CA ASP A 102 -13.71 -14.74 -0.81
C ASP A 102 -14.25 -14.48 -2.21
N PHE A 103 -15.18 -13.53 -2.35
CA PHE A 103 -15.69 -13.05 -3.65
C PHE A 103 -14.87 -11.90 -4.24
N SER A 104 -13.97 -11.28 -3.46
CA SER A 104 -13.10 -10.19 -3.92
C SER A 104 -11.71 -10.67 -4.32
N LEU A 105 -11.21 -11.72 -3.69
CA LEU A 105 -9.89 -12.29 -3.93
C LEU A 105 -9.98 -13.79 -4.21
N ARG A 106 -9.12 -14.26 -5.12
CA ARG A 106 -8.97 -15.69 -5.38
C ARG A 106 -8.58 -16.46 -4.11
N TYR A 107 -7.66 -15.91 -3.34
CA TYR A 107 -7.22 -16.44 -2.05
C TYR A 107 -7.30 -15.32 -1.01
N PRO A 108 -8.28 -15.36 -0.09
CA PRO A 108 -8.34 -14.40 1.01
C PRO A 108 -7.04 -14.40 1.81
N LEU A 109 -6.50 -13.20 2.06
CA LEU A 109 -5.25 -13.02 2.79
C LEU A 109 -5.49 -12.68 4.26
N VAL A 110 -6.69 -12.23 4.58
CA VAL A 110 -7.15 -12.01 5.95
C VAL A 110 -8.22 -13.04 6.27
N ASP A 111 -8.05 -13.73 7.39
CA ASP A 111 -9.04 -14.61 8.00
C ASP A 111 -9.85 -13.75 8.97
N GLY A 112 -11.12 -13.48 8.60
CA GLY A 112 -12.00 -12.57 9.32
C GLY A 112 -13.07 -13.29 10.10
N GLN A 113 -13.38 -12.79 11.30
CA GLN A 113 -14.50 -13.24 12.13
C GLN A 113 -15.49 -12.08 12.34
N GLY A 114 -16.75 -12.31 11.96
CA GLY A 114 -17.80 -11.30 11.97
C GLY A 114 -18.34 -10.99 10.59
N ASN A 115 -19.01 -9.86 10.42
CA ASN A 115 -19.59 -9.45 9.13
C ASN A 115 -18.58 -8.61 8.35
N PHE A 116 -18.01 -9.18 7.29
CA PHE A 116 -17.11 -8.51 6.32
C PHE A 116 -17.82 -8.14 5.02
N GLY A 117 -19.14 -8.03 5.02
CA GLY A 117 -19.95 -7.72 3.84
C GLY A 117 -20.40 -8.98 3.09
N SER A 118 -21.20 -8.77 2.06
CA SER A 118 -21.72 -9.85 1.21
C SER A 118 -21.57 -9.52 -0.27
N VAL A 119 -21.69 -10.56 -1.11
CA VAL A 119 -21.72 -10.39 -2.58
C VAL A 119 -22.95 -9.60 -3.05
N ASP A 120 -24.02 -9.62 -2.25
CA ASP A 120 -25.27 -8.88 -2.54
C ASP A 120 -25.17 -7.38 -2.22
N GLY A 121 -24.00 -6.93 -1.73
CA GLY A 121 -23.72 -5.52 -1.47
C GLY A 121 -23.99 -5.05 -0.04
N ASP A 122 -24.24 -5.95 0.90
CA ASP A 122 -24.30 -5.57 2.31
C ASP A 122 -22.96 -5.03 2.79
N PRO A 123 -22.96 -3.89 3.50
CA PRO A 123 -21.73 -3.31 4.01
C PRO A 123 -21.15 -4.15 5.15
N PRO A 124 -19.82 -4.11 5.36
CA PRO A 124 -19.21 -4.74 6.52
C PRO A 124 -19.64 -4.03 7.81
N ALA A 125 -19.62 -4.76 8.91
CA ALA A 125 -19.75 -4.17 10.23
C ALA A 125 -18.56 -3.25 10.53
N ALA A 126 -18.74 -2.27 11.42
CA ALA A 126 -17.65 -1.39 11.81
C ALA A 126 -16.48 -2.19 12.44
N TYR A 127 -15.24 -1.75 12.20
CA TYR A 127 -14.00 -2.44 12.58
C TYR A 127 -13.88 -2.75 14.09
N ARG A 128 -14.64 -2.06 14.95
CA ARG A 128 -14.70 -2.35 16.38
C ARG A 128 -15.46 -3.64 16.72
N TYR A 129 -16.29 -4.13 15.80
CA TYR A 129 -17.08 -5.35 16.00
C TYR A 129 -16.48 -6.57 15.31
N THR A 130 -15.64 -6.38 14.30
CA THR A 130 -15.01 -7.47 13.56
C THR A 130 -13.66 -7.84 14.16
N GLU A 131 -13.23 -9.05 13.93
CA GLU A 131 -11.94 -9.58 14.33
C GLU A 131 -11.22 -10.17 13.12
N ALA A 132 -9.90 -10.13 13.12
CA ALA A 132 -9.11 -10.57 11.99
C ALA A 132 -7.76 -11.13 12.44
N ARG A 133 -7.20 -11.99 11.58
CA ARG A 133 -5.82 -12.46 11.63
C ARG A 133 -5.36 -12.76 10.20
N MET A 134 -4.08 -12.98 9.99
CA MET A 134 -3.59 -13.43 8.68
C MET A 134 -4.17 -14.81 8.34
N SER A 135 -4.43 -15.04 7.06
CA SER A 135 -4.69 -16.38 6.55
C SER A 135 -3.37 -17.16 6.39
N ARG A 136 -3.45 -18.48 6.19
CA ARG A 136 -2.27 -19.30 5.88
C ARG A 136 -1.60 -18.86 4.59
N MET A 137 -2.37 -18.42 3.60
CA MET A 137 -1.85 -17.89 2.34
C MET A 137 -1.03 -16.62 2.55
N ALA A 138 -1.49 -15.71 3.42
CA ALA A 138 -0.73 -14.50 3.74
C ALA A 138 0.62 -14.82 4.41
N VAL A 139 0.66 -15.83 5.27
CA VAL A 139 1.92 -16.29 5.89
C VAL A 139 2.88 -16.83 4.83
N GLU A 140 2.41 -17.58 3.85
CA GLU A 140 3.23 -18.07 2.73
C GLU A 140 3.78 -16.91 1.87
N MET A 141 3.01 -15.82 1.68
CA MET A 141 3.47 -14.65 0.96
C MET A 141 4.55 -13.85 1.69
N LEU A 142 4.63 -13.99 3.01
CA LEU A 142 5.62 -13.34 3.88
C LEU A 142 6.81 -14.26 4.21
N THR A 143 6.82 -15.49 3.69
CA THR A 143 7.91 -16.44 3.94
C THR A 143 9.24 -15.84 3.48
N ASP A 144 10.24 -15.92 4.34
CA ASP A 144 11.60 -15.40 4.10
C ASP A 144 11.73 -13.86 4.06
N ILE A 145 10.73 -13.11 4.52
CA ILE A 145 10.79 -11.63 4.54
C ILE A 145 11.98 -11.08 5.35
N ASP A 146 12.42 -11.82 6.37
CA ASP A 146 13.53 -11.45 7.25
C ASP A 146 14.92 -11.85 6.69
N LYS A 147 14.98 -12.44 5.46
CA LYS A 147 16.20 -13.02 4.89
C LYS A 147 16.83 -12.21 3.75
N ASP A 148 16.69 -10.90 3.74
CA ASP A 148 17.25 -10.04 2.67
C ASP A 148 16.79 -10.45 1.26
N THR A 149 15.52 -10.80 1.13
CA THR A 149 14.90 -11.26 -0.12
C THR A 149 14.21 -10.17 -0.90
N ILE A 150 14.03 -9.00 -0.30
CA ILE A 150 13.29 -7.86 -0.84
C ILE A 150 13.99 -6.54 -0.55
N ASN A 151 13.63 -5.50 -1.29
CA ASN A 151 14.01 -4.13 -1.00
C ASN A 151 13.09 -3.51 0.06
N TRP A 152 13.62 -2.59 0.83
CA TRP A 152 12.92 -1.86 1.87
C TRP A 152 12.88 -0.38 1.52
N ASP A 153 11.71 0.20 1.50
CA ASP A 153 11.50 1.62 1.27
C ASP A 153 11.43 2.37 2.60
N PRO A 154 12.01 3.58 2.70
CA PRO A 154 11.84 4.41 3.88
C PRO A 154 10.36 4.80 4.01
N HIS A 155 9.88 4.80 5.24
CA HIS A 155 8.55 5.31 5.57
C HIS A 155 8.52 6.85 5.44
N PHE A 156 7.31 7.46 5.41
CA PHE A 156 7.13 8.91 5.24
C PHE A 156 7.85 9.77 6.30
N ASP A 157 8.09 9.22 7.50
CA ASP A 157 8.80 9.88 8.60
C ASP A 157 10.26 9.41 8.73
N GLU A 158 10.71 8.53 7.84
CA GLU A 158 12.05 7.91 7.80
C GLU A 158 12.45 7.16 9.09
N THR A 159 11.54 7.01 10.05
CA THR A 159 11.82 6.30 11.31
C THR A 159 11.72 4.79 11.16
N LYS A 160 10.97 4.33 10.17
CA LYS A 160 10.74 2.91 9.86
C LYS A 160 10.96 2.63 8.39
N LYS A 161 11.02 1.34 8.07
CA LYS A 161 11.05 0.84 6.70
C LYS A 161 9.84 -0.04 6.46
N GLU A 162 9.37 -0.02 5.25
CA GLU A 162 8.30 -0.91 4.78
C GLU A 162 8.78 -1.74 3.59
N PRO A 163 8.26 -2.96 3.40
CA PRO A 163 8.63 -3.78 2.26
C PRO A 163 8.11 -3.14 0.96
N SER A 164 9.00 -2.94 -0.03
CA SER A 164 8.61 -2.46 -1.36
C SER A 164 7.74 -3.48 -2.10
N VAL A 165 7.95 -4.76 -1.81
CA VAL A 165 7.21 -5.91 -2.35
C VAL A 165 7.31 -7.06 -1.35
N LEU A 166 6.33 -7.98 -1.30
CA LEU A 166 6.45 -9.19 -0.50
C LEU A 166 7.26 -10.28 -1.22
N PRO A 167 8.01 -11.14 -0.49
CA PRO A 167 8.84 -12.20 -1.08
C PRO A 167 8.00 -13.42 -1.51
N CYS A 168 6.82 -13.17 -2.07
CA CYS A 168 5.89 -14.23 -2.44
C CYS A 168 6.38 -15.00 -3.67
N ARG A 169 6.06 -16.29 -3.72
CA ARG A 169 6.42 -17.18 -4.84
C ARG A 169 5.52 -16.99 -6.06
N PHE A 170 4.35 -16.41 -5.87
CA PHE A 170 3.36 -16.13 -6.91
C PHE A 170 2.49 -14.94 -6.47
N PRO A 171 2.02 -14.09 -7.39
CA PRO A 171 1.09 -13.01 -7.09
C PRO A 171 -0.29 -13.55 -6.73
N ASN A 172 -0.99 -12.85 -5.86
CA ASN A 172 -2.37 -13.19 -5.50
C ASN A 172 -3.39 -12.50 -6.40
#